data_c02d556f5e91b9a4bb030770246dbff5
#
_entry.id   c02d556f5e91b9a4bb030770246dbff5
#
_cell.length_a   1.000
_cell.length_b   1.000
_cell.length_c   1.000
_cell.angle_alpha   90.00
_cell.angle_beta   90.00
_cell.angle_gamma   90.00
#
_symmetry.space_group_name_H-M   'P 1'
#
loop_
_entity.id
_entity.type
_entity.pdbx_description
1 polymer ?
#
loop_
_entity_poly.entity_id
_entity_poly.type
_entity_poly.pdbx_seq_one_letter_code
_entity_poly.pdbx_strand_id
1 'polypeptide(L)'
;LKWLKPGKPTYSWGDIKERVFKLSSKIQSLIKEGDRCLILSENRPYWLMTDLAVMNAGGISVPIFTTYSSNDYEFILNDCKPSLIIVSNNDQFKKIKKHVNLNEQKIISFEEIDVDSLLIQNIINEENYKKEINNKLKRNMPACIIYTSGTSGNPKGVILSHGGILSNCEGAVELLETLTKKKDPIFLTWLPLSHSYEHTVQFIQIIVGAEVFYAESLEKLISNMSIAKPTIMTAVPRFYQNLFTKINMNFEKQKGIKKKLINQTLNLGKKILKKQELNLSEKIINFLCEKLVRK
;
A
#
# COMPACT_ATOMS: atom_id res chain seq x y z
N LEU A 1 -7.70 8.91 4.64
CA LEU A 1 -6.40 8.21 4.65
C LEU A 1 -5.56 8.63 5.86
N LYS A 2 -4.98 7.67 6.56
CA LYS A 2 -4.15 7.93 7.73
C LYS A 2 -2.86 7.11 7.68
N TRP A 3 -1.72 7.78 7.80
CA TRP A 3 -0.45 7.07 8.03
C TRP A 3 -0.23 6.91 9.53
N LEU A 4 -0.01 5.68 9.99
CA LEU A 4 0.11 5.37 11.43
C LEU A 4 1.44 5.82 12.05
N LYS A 5 2.34 6.43 11.27
CA LYS A 5 3.54 7.07 11.79
C LYS A 5 3.14 8.29 12.65
N PRO A 6 3.66 8.44 13.88
CA PRO A 6 3.31 9.54 14.78
C PRO A 6 3.49 10.94 14.14
N GLY A 7 2.60 11.87 14.47
CA GLY A 7 2.65 13.26 13.99
C GLY A 7 2.27 13.46 12.52
N LYS A 8 1.79 12.44 11.82
CA LYS A 8 1.37 12.57 10.43
C LYS A 8 -0.13 12.92 10.32
N PRO A 9 -0.51 13.76 9.35
CA PRO A 9 -1.89 14.20 9.19
C PRO A 9 -2.81 13.07 8.72
N THR A 10 -4.10 13.26 8.99
CA THR A 10 -5.20 12.46 8.41
C THR A 10 -5.82 13.26 7.27
N TYR A 11 -6.21 12.59 6.21
CA TYR A 11 -6.83 13.19 5.03
C TYR A 11 -8.21 12.58 4.79
N SER A 12 -9.22 13.40 4.56
CA SER A 12 -10.50 12.97 3.97
C SER A 12 -10.33 12.64 2.48
N TRP A 13 -11.30 11.94 1.89
CA TRP A 13 -11.30 11.72 0.44
C TRP A 13 -11.44 13.04 -0.35
N GLY A 14 -12.10 14.06 0.23
CA GLY A 14 -12.14 15.42 -0.30
C GLY A 14 -10.76 16.06 -0.36
N ASP A 15 -9.99 15.98 0.73
CA ASP A 15 -8.60 16.48 0.77
C ASP A 15 -7.72 15.76 -0.26
N ILE A 16 -7.89 14.44 -0.39
CA ILE A 16 -7.14 13.64 -1.37
C ILE A 16 -7.45 14.12 -2.79
N LYS A 17 -8.73 14.26 -3.13
CA LYS A 17 -9.16 14.73 -4.46
C LYS A 17 -8.56 16.09 -4.81
N GLU A 18 -8.61 17.05 -3.87
CA GLU A 18 -8.04 18.37 -4.10
C GLU A 18 -6.53 18.31 -4.33
N ARG A 19 -5.79 17.57 -3.49
CA ARG A 19 -4.33 17.41 -3.62
C ARG A 19 -3.95 16.69 -4.90
N VAL A 20 -4.72 15.69 -5.32
CA VAL A 20 -4.51 15.01 -6.60
C VAL A 20 -4.65 16.01 -7.77
N PHE A 21 -5.64 16.90 -7.77
CA PHE A 21 -5.76 17.90 -8.81
C PHE A 21 -4.60 18.90 -8.82
N LYS A 22 -4.14 19.36 -7.67
CA LYS A 22 -2.98 20.23 -7.55
C LYS A 22 -1.71 19.57 -8.10
N LEU A 23 -1.44 18.34 -7.65
CA LEU A 23 -0.32 17.54 -8.14
C LEU A 23 -0.44 17.26 -9.65
N SER A 24 -1.61 16.87 -10.13
CA SER A 24 -1.88 16.60 -11.54
C SER A 24 -1.63 17.83 -12.42
N SER A 25 -2.11 19.01 -12.00
CA SER A 25 -1.87 20.28 -12.70
C SER A 25 -0.37 20.59 -12.81
N LYS A 26 0.38 20.38 -11.74
CA LYS A 26 1.84 20.56 -11.76
C LYS A 26 2.54 19.54 -12.63
N ILE A 27 2.23 18.25 -12.46
CA ILE A 27 2.84 17.16 -13.24
C ILE A 27 2.56 17.38 -14.74
N GLN A 28 1.36 17.79 -15.13
CA GLN A 28 1.01 18.07 -16.53
C GLN A 28 1.89 19.17 -17.15
N SER A 29 2.40 20.10 -16.35
CA SER A 29 3.35 21.12 -16.84
C SER A 29 4.78 20.61 -16.99
N LEU A 30 5.11 19.45 -16.44
CA LEU A 30 6.47 18.86 -16.41
C LEU A 30 6.65 17.71 -17.41
N ILE A 31 5.57 17.06 -17.85
CA ILE A 31 5.60 15.89 -18.70
C ILE A 31 4.77 16.05 -19.97
N LYS A 32 4.99 15.17 -20.94
CA LYS A 32 4.11 14.96 -22.09
C LYS A 32 3.18 13.77 -21.83
N GLU A 33 2.06 13.71 -22.56
CA GLU A 33 1.17 12.56 -22.51
C GLU A 33 1.93 11.26 -22.88
N GLY A 34 1.75 10.23 -22.06
CA GLY A 34 2.44 8.94 -22.19
C GLY A 34 3.85 8.89 -21.61
N ASP A 35 4.36 9.97 -21.05
CA ASP A 35 5.63 9.96 -20.35
C ASP A 35 5.57 9.08 -19.09
N ARG A 36 6.69 8.39 -18.81
CA ARG A 36 6.81 7.53 -17.62
C ARG A 36 7.24 8.39 -16.44
N CYS A 37 6.52 8.22 -15.33
CA CYS A 37 6.80 8.88 -14.07
C CYS A 37 7.14 7.82 -13.01
N LEU A 38 8.41 7.76 -12.63
CA LEU A 38 8.89 6.77 -11.66
C LEU A 38 8.53 7.21 -10.25
N ILE A 39 7.98 6.28 -9.44
CA ILE A 39 7.65 6.48 -8.03
C ILE A 39 8.49 5.55 -7.17
N LEU A 40 9.37 6.11 -6.34
CA LEU A 40 10.20 5.38 -5.37
C LEU A 40 9.90 5.87 -3.96
N SER A 41 8.99 5.19 -3.29
CA SER A 41 8.51 5.58 -1.95
C SER A 41 7.97 4.39 -1.18
N GLU A 42 8.07 4.46 0.12
CA GLU A 42 7.34 3.61 1.05
C GLU A 42 5.84 3.94 1.03
N ASN A 43 5.02 3.01 1.52
CA ASN A 43 3.57 3.20 1.63
C ASN A 43 3.23 4.39 2.52
N ARG A 44 2.49 5.34 1.96
CA ARG A 44 1.99 6.54 2.67
C ARG A 44 0.91 7.24 1.83
N PRO A 45 0.09 8.13 2.39
CA PRO A 45 -0.94 8.85 1.63
C PRO A 45 -0.42 9.57 0.38
N TYR A 46 0.76 10.16 0.43
CA TYR A 46 1.38 10.85 -0.72
C TYR A 46 1.68 9.90 -1.89
N TRP A 47 1.94 8.62 -1.61
CA TRP A 47 2.13 7.62 -2.65
C TRP A 47 0.88 7.52 -3.54
N LEU A 48 -0.30 7.31 -2.93
CA LEU A 48 -1.57 7.23 -3.67
C LEU A 48 -1.90 8.54 -4.38
N MET A 49 -1.74 9.68 -3.69
CA MET A 49 -2.01 11.00 -4.29
C MET A 49 -1.17 11.20 -5.56
N THR A 50 0.08 10.80 -5.52
CA THR A 50 1.03 10.97 -6.64
C THR A 50 0.71 10.02 -7.78
N ASP A 51 0.40 8.76 -7.48
CA ASP A 51 0.03 7.76 -8.48
C ASP A 51 -1.22 8.20 -9.28
N LEU A 52 -2.26 8.61 -8.56
CA LEU A 52 -3.48 9.17 -9.18
C LEU A 52 -3.19 10.45 -9.98
N ALA A 53 -2.32 11.31 -9.45
CA ALA A 53 -1.99 12.58 -10.11
C ALA A 53 -1.21 12.37 -11.41
N VAL A 54 -0.28 11.42 -11.45
CA VAL A 54 0.44 11.03 -12.67
C VAL A 54 -0.53 10.56 -13.73
N MET A 55 -1.44 9.63 -13.37
CA MET A 55 -2.44 9.11 -14.31
C MET A 55 -3.37 10.22 -14.82
N ASN A 56 -3.87 11.09 -13.92
CA ASN A 56 -4.75 12.20 -14.33
C ASN A 56 -4.02 13.26 -15.17
N ALA A 57 -2.72 13.42 -15.01
CA ALA A 57 -1.88 14.27 -15.85
C ALA A 57 -1.64 13.69 -17.26
N GLY A 58 -2.05 12.46 -17.53
CA GLY A 58 -1.81 11.73 -18.79
C GLY A 58 -0.46 11.01 -18.83
N GLY A 59 0.24 10.92 -17.70
CA GLY A 59 1.47 10.15 -17.56
C GLY A 59 1.21 8.68 -17.26
N ILE A 60 2.26 7.86 -17.38
CA ILE A 60 2.26 6.44 -17.01
C ILE A 60 3.01 6.28 -15.69
N SER A 61 2.33 5.82 -14.65
CA SER A 61 2.95 5.60 -13.35
C SER A 61 3.88 4.38 -13.39
N VAL A 62 5.09 4.52 -12.85
CA VAL A 62 6.09 3.44 -12.76
C VAL A 62 6.52 3.28 -11.30
N PRO A 63 5.69 2.65 -10.45
CA PRO A 63 6.03 2.41 -9.07
C PRO A 63 7.05 1.28 -8.96
N ILE A 64 8.14 1.53 -8.24
CA ILE A 64 9.23 0.56 -8.04
C ILE A 64 9.45 0.25 -6.57
N PHE A 65 9.96 -0.95 -6.29
CA PHE A 65 10.23 -1.38 -4.92
C PHE A 65 11.40 -0.60 -4.30
N THR A 66 11.24 -0.21 -3.06
CA THR A 66 12.29 0.44 -2.27
C THR A 66 13.44 -0.51 -1.88
N THR A 67 13.29 -1.80 -2.16
CA THR A 67 14.21 -2.87 -1.79
C THR A 67 14.96 -3.48 -2.98
N TYR A 68 14.80 -2.91 -4.16
CA TYR A 68 15.56 -3.36 -5.33
C TYR A 68 17.07 -3.14 -5.16
N SER A 69 17.87 -3.97 -5.86
CA SER A 69 19.32 -3.80 -5.94
C SER A 69 19.68 -2.60 -6.82
N SER A 70 20.93 -2.15 -6.72
CA SER A 70 21.42 -1.05 -7.56
C SER A 70 21.36 -1.39 -9.06
N ASN A 71 21.60 -2.66 -9.42
CA ASN A 71 21.52 -3.12 -10.81
C ASN A 71 20.07 -3.13 -11.33
N ASP A 72 19.09 -3.49 -10.47
CA ASP A 72 17.68 -3.42 -10.83
C ASP A 72 17.24 -1.97 -11.07
N TYR A 73 17.67 -1.02 -10.22
CA TYR A 73 17.40 0.40 -10.42
C TYR A 73 17.98 0.92 -11.73
N GLU A 74 19.23 0.58 -12.02
CA GLU A 74 19.89 0.94 -13.29
C GLU A 74 19.12 0.40 -14.49
N PHE A 75 18.79 -0.87 -14.45
CA PHE A 75 18.04 -1.53 -15.53
C PHE A 75 16.68 -0.84 -15.75
N ILE A 76 15.91 -0.64 -14.68
CA ILE A 76 14.56 -0.05 -14.77
C ILE A 76 14.61 1.38 -15.31
N LEU A 77 15.54 2.20 -14.82
CA LEU A 77 15.71 3.58 -15.29
C LEU A 77 16.09 3.65 -16.77
N ASN A 78 16.96 2.75 -17.22
CA ASN A 78 17.36 2.66 -18.63
C ASN A 78 16.23 2.11 -19.53
N ASP A 79 15.41 1.20 -19.02
CA ASP A 79 14.30 0.59 -19.76
C ASP A 79 13.11 1.54 -19.89
N CYS A 80 12.59 2.09 -18.78
CA CYS A 80 11.42 2.96 -18.83
C CYS A 80 11.73 4.43 -19.17
N LYS A 81 12.98 4.89 -19.03
CA LYS A 81 13.44 6.27 -19.31
C LYS A 81 12.44 7.31 -18.79
N PRO A 82 12.28 7.44 -17.47
CA PRO A 82 11.26 8.34 -16.91
C PRO A 82 11.63 9.80 -17.14
N SER A 83 10.65 10.61 -17.53
CA SER A 83 10.80 12.09 -17.62
C SER A 83 10.67 12.75 -16.25
N LEU A 84 9.92 12.12 -15.35
CA LEU A 84 9.70 12.58 -13.98
C LEU A 84 10.05 11.46 -12.99
N ILE A 85 10.79 11.83 -11.96
CA ILE A 85 11.13 10.95 -10.84
C ILE A 85 10.52 11.51 -9.56
N ILE A 86 9.81 10.67 -8.82
CA ILE A 86 9.15 11.04 -7.58
C ILE A 86 9.70 10.17 -6.46
N VAL A 87 10.28 10.79 -5.45
CA VAL A 87 10.91 10.08 -4.33
C VAL A 87 10.35 10.54 -2.99
N SER A 88 10.31 9.64 -2.02
CA SER A 88 9.81 10.00 -0.69
C SER A 88 10.77 10.84 0.12
N ASN A 89 12.05 10.56 0.05
CA ASN A 89 13.08 11.20 0.88
C ASN A 89 14.49 11.00 0.29
N ASN A 90 15.47 11.56 0.95
CA ASN A 90 16.86 11.49 0.52
C ASN A 90 17.44 10.07 0.52
N ASP A 91 17.02 9.20 1.45
CA ASP A 91 17.51 7.82 1.48
C ASP A 91 17.05 7.03 0.25
N GLN A 92 15.81 7.26 -0.22
CA GLN A 92 15.35 6.66 -1.46
C GLN A 92 16.05 7.27 -2.69
N PHE A 93 16.24 8.60 -2.71
CA PHE A 93 16.94 9.26 -3.79
C PHE A 93 18.38 8.76 -3.94
N LYS A 94 19.12 8.59 -2.86
CA LYS A 94 20.51 8.08 -2.87
C LYS A 94 20.64 6.72 -3.56
N LYS A 95 19.63 5.87 -3.52
CA LYS A 95 19.64 4.56 -4.18
C LYS A 95 19.72 4.64 -5.70
N ILE A 96 19.13 5.69 -6.27
CA ILE A 96 19.03 5.88 -7.73
C ILE A 96 19.90 7.02 -8.26
N LYS A 97 20.45 7.88 -7.39
CA LYS A 97 21.15 9.14 -7.73
C LYS A 97 22.18 8.97 -8.86
N LYS A 98 22.97 7.90 -8.84
CA LYS A 98 24.03 7.67 -9.84
C LYS A 98 23.51 7.31 -11.24
N HIS A 99 22.23 6.96 -11.35
CA HIS A 99 21.56 6.57 -12.60
C HIS A 99 20.58 7.65 -13.11
N VAL A 100 20.47 8.78 -12.40
CA VAL A 100 19.57 9.89 -12.72
C VAL A 100 20.32 10.98 -13.47
N ASN A 101 19.80 11.41 -14.60
CA ASN A 101 20.30 12.57 -15.36
C ASN A 101 19.47 13.80 -15.00
N LEU A 102 20.00 14.65 -14.10
CA LEU A 102 19.31 15.85 -13.60
C LEU A 102 19.07 16.91 -14.69
N ASN A 103 19.74 16.85 -15.83
CA ASN A 103 19.50 17.77 -16.95
C ASN A 103 18.26 17.38 -17.76
N GLU A 104 17.88 16.12 -17.75
CA GLU A 104 16.76 15.58 -18.55
C GLU A 104 15.54 15.24 -17.69
N GLN A 105 15.76 14.86 -16.44
CA GLN A 105 14.72 14.34 -15.55
C GLN A 105 14.34 15.38 -14.49
N LYS A 106 13.04 15.62 -14.33
CA LYS A 106 12.53 16.44 -13.24
C LYS A 106 12.32 15.60 -11.99
N ILE A 107 12.45 16.22 -10.82
CA ILE A 107 12.29 15.52 -9.53
C ILE A 107 11.20 16.20 -8.70
N ILE A 108 10.28 15.39 -8.18
CA ILE A 108 9.37 15.75 -7.08
C ILE A 108 9.80 14.93 -5.86
N SER A 109 9.88 15.57 -4.70
CA SER A 109 10.20 14.89 -3.45
C SER A 109 9.12 15.11 -2.40
N PHE A 110 8.92 14.13 -1.50
CA PHE A 110 7.98 14.30 -0.39
C PHE A 110 8.62 15.02 0.81
N GLU A 111 9.91 14.86 0.97
CA GLU A 111 10.75 15.48 1.98
C GLU A 111 11.95 16.13 1.27
N GLU A 112 12.66 17.02 1.93
CA GLU A 112 13.87 17.65 1.37
C GLU A 112 14.93 16.60 1.02
N ILE A 113 15.61 16.81 -0.10
CA ILE A 113 16.69 15.94 -0.61
C ILE A 113 17.91 16.77 -1.06
N ASP A 114 19.07 16.12 -1.24
CA ASP A 114 20.37 16.74 -1.52
C ASP A 114 20.50 17.31 -2.96
N VAL A 115 19.42 17.44 -3.72
CA VAL A 115 19.39 18.03 -5.07
C VAL A 115 18.19 18.94 -5.24
N ASP A 116 18.22 19.79 -6.26
CA ASP A 116 17.06 20.61 -6.62
C ASP A 116 15.86 19.73 -6.99
N SER A 117 14.77 19.91 -6.26
CA SER A 117 13.53 19.18 -6.43
C SER A 117 12.31 20.01 -6.07
N LEU A 118 11.19 19.70 -6.70
CA LEU A 118 9.91 20.28 -6.34
C LEU A 118 9.37 19.55 -5.10
N LEU A 119 9.32 20.25 -3.97
CA LEU A 119 8.80 19.68 -2.75
C LEU A 119 7.26 19.53 -2.85
N ILE A 120 6.74 18.34 -2.60
CA ILE A 120 5.30 18.04 -2.72
C ILE A 120 4.44 18.99 -1.88
N GLN A 121 4.93 19.39 -0.69
CA GLN A 121 4.22 20.31 0.19
C GLN A 121 3.98 21.68 -0.47
N ASN A 122 4.93 22.17 -1.25
CA ASN A 122 4.79 23.44 -1.97
C ASN A 122 3.72 23.30 -3.07
N ILE A 123 3.72 22.20 -3.81
CA ILE A 123 2.74 21.95 -4.87
C ILE A 123 1.32 21.85 -4.32
N ILE A 124 1.10 21.12 -3.22
CA ILE A 124 -0.25 20.95 -2.65
C ILE A 124 -0.77 22.22 -1.96
N ASN A 125 0.09 23.20 -1.68
CA ASN A 125 -0.28 24.51 -1.15
C ASN A 125 -0.52 25.55 -2.24
N GLU A 126 -0.24 25.26 -3.52
CA GLU A 126 -0.55 26.18 -4.64
C GLU A 126 -2.06 26.42 -4.72
N GLU A 127 -2.46 27.68 -4.88
CA GLU A 127 -3.88 28.05 -5.02
C GLU A 127 -4.36 27.99 -6.48
N ASN A 128 -3.47 28.34 -7.42
CA ASN A 128 -3.77 28.31 -8.85
C ASN A 128 -3.49 26.94 -9.45
N TYR A 129 -4.53 26.16 -9.70
CA TYR A 129 -4.44 24.85 -10.33
C TYR A 129 -5.71 24.50 -11.11
N LYS A 130 -5.59 23.56 -12.05
CA LYS A 130 -6.72 23.09 -12.84
C LYS A 130 -7.49 22.02 -12.05
N LYS A 131 -8.78 22.27 -11.82
CA LYS A 131 -9.71 21.32 -11.14
C LYS A 131 -10.41 20.42 -12.16
N GLU A 132 -9.64 19.79 -13.04
CA GLU A 132 -10.22 19.02 -14.14
C GLU A 132 -9.73 17.57 -14.11
N ILE A 133 -10.67 16.65 -14.35
CA ILE A 133 -10.33 15.27 -14.69
C ILE A 133 -9.89 15.26 -16.16
N ASN A 134 -8.81 14.57 -16.47
CA ASN A 134 -8.36 14.41 -17.83
C ASN A 134 -9.35 13.51 -18.61
N ASN A 135 -10.28 14.13 -19.33
CA ASN A 135 -11.32 13.46 -20.12
C ASN A 135 -10.81 12.81 -21.42
N LYS A 136 -9.54 13.01 -21.76
CA LYS A 136 -8.88 12.34 -22.90
C LYS A 136 -8.46 10.91 -22.58
N LEU A 137 -8.37 10.54 -21.30
CA LEU A 137 -8.01 9.20 -20.88
C LEU A 137 -9.06 8.18 -21.35
N LYS A 138 -8.58 7.09 -21.96
CA LYS A 138 -9.42 5.98 -22.44
C LYS A 138 -9.04 4.69 -21.72
N ARG A 139 -9.98 3.76 -21.62
CA ARG A 139 -9.77 2.46 -20.95
C ARG A 139 -8.58 1.66 -21.52
N ASN A 140 -8.28 1.76 -22.79
CA ASN A 140 -7.18 1.05 -23.44
C ASN A 140 -5.81 1.74 -23.31
N MET A 141 -5.75 2.95 -22.78
CA MET A 141 -4.48 3.66 -22.58
C MET A 141 -3.70 3.05 -21.41
N PRO A 142 -2.34 3.02 -21.47
CA PRO A 142 -1.50 2.65 -20.36
C PRO A 142 -1.74 3.53 -19.14
N ALA A 143 -1.90 2.91 -17.97
CA ALA A 143 -2.05 3.61 -16.69
C ALA A 143 -0.77 3.49 -15.84
N CYS A 144 -0.21 2.28 -15.78
CA CYS A 144 1.03 2.05 -15.04
C CYS A 144 1.87 0.92 -15.65
N ILE A 145 3.14 0.89 -15.26
CA ILE A 145 4.10 -0.18 -15.57
C ILE A 145 4.56 -0.78 -14.24
N ILE A 146 4.28 -2.05 -14.02
CA ILE A 146 4.72 -2.78 -12.82
C ILE A 146 5.89 -3.69 -13.19
N TYR A 147 7.05 -3.46 -12.59
CA TYR A 147 8.21 -4.33 -12.78
C TYR A 147 8.11 -5.56 -11.91
N THR A 148 8.26 -6.73 -12.53
CA THR A 148 8.23 -8.04 -11.87
C THR A 148 9.59 -8.73 -12.04
N SER A 149 9.96 -9.63 -11.10
CA SER A 149 11.15 -10.47 -11.25
C SER A 149 10.99 -11.36 -12.47
N GLY A 150 11.74 -11.07 -13.53
CA GLY A 150 11.77 -11.90 -14.73
C GLY A 150 12.46 -13.25 -14.48
N THR A 151 12.02 -14.30 -15.16
CA THR A 151 12.67 -15.62 -15.14
C THR A 151 14.09 -15.60 -15.71
N SER A 152 14.45 -14.56 -16.45
CA SER A 152 15.76 -14.35 -17.10
C SER A 152 16.74 -13.47 -16.31
N GLY A 153 16.46 -13.14 -15.05
CA GLY A 153 17.33 -12.36 -14.18
C GLY A 153 17.05 -10.85 -14.16
N ASN A 154 16.63 -10.24 -15.27
CA ASN A 154 16.27 -8.81 -15.30
C ASN A 154 14.78 -8.59 -15.04
N PRO A 155 14.40 -7.50 -14.34
CA PRO A 155 13.00 -7.14 -14.16
C PRO A 155 12.28 -6.94 -15.51
N LYS A 156 11.00 -7.33 -15.58
CA LYS A 156 10.13 -7.10 -16.75
C LYS A 156 9.03 -6.11 -16.41
N GLY A 157 8.92 -5.04 -17.19
CA GLY A 157 7.86 -4.04 -17.07
C GLY A 157 6.54 -4.53 -17.70
N VAL A 158 5.55 -4.79 -16.87
CA VAL A 158 4.20 -5.18 -17.30
C VAL A 158 3.32 -3.94 -17.38
N ILE A 159 2.83 -3.63 -18.58
CA ILE A 159 1.95 -2.48 -18.83
C ILE A 159 0.52 -2.85 -18.44
N LEU A 160 -0.08 -2.08 -17.54
CA LEU A 160 -1.47 -2.17 -17.16
C LEU A 160 -2.25 -0.97 -17.73
N SER A 161 -3.38 -1.24 -18.37
CA SER A 161 -4.25 -0.18 -18.87
C SER A 161 -5.23 0.31 -17.79
N HIS A 162 -5.76 1.53 -17.95
CA HIS A 162 -6.84 2.05 -17.10
C HIS A 162 -8.03 1.08 -17.06
N GLY A 163 -8.42 0.51 -18.19
CA GLY A 163 -9.51 -0.46 -18.28
C GLY A 163 -9.22 -1.75 -17.54
N GLY A 164 -7.99 -2.26 -17.59
CA GLY A 164 -7.59 -3.46 -16.87
C GLY A 164 -7.70 -3.29 -15.34
N ILE A 165 -7.24 -2.13 -14.83
CA ILE A 165 -7.39 -1.79 -13.41
C ILE A 165 -8.86 -1.70 -13.04
N LEU A 166 -9.67 -0.97 -13.80
CA LEU A 166 -11.10 -0.80 -13.52
C LEU A 166 -11.87 -2.13 -13.55
N SER A 167 -11.60 -3.02 -14.50
CA SER A 167 -12.25 -4.33 -14.59
C SER A 167 -11.91 -5.21 -13.38
N ASN A 168 -10.66 -5.18 -12.90
CA ASN A 168 -10.29 -5.87 -11.68
C ASN A 168 -11.03 -5.30 -10.45
N CYS A 169 -11.20 -4.00 -10.39
CA CYS A 169 -11.94 -3.34 -9.32
C CYS A 169 -13.45 -3.70 -9.36
N GLU A 170 -14.06 -3.69 -10.54
CA GLU A 170 -15.47 -4.07 -10.74
C GLU A 170 -15.74 -5.48 -10.19
N GLY A 171 -14.92 -6.47 -10.58
CA GLY A 171 -15.04 -7.84 -10.07
C GLY A 171 -14.75 -7.98 -8.57
N ALA A 172 -13.76 -7.25 -8.05
CA ALA A 172 -13.41 -7.32 -6.63
C ALA A 172 -14.48 -6.68 -5.73
N VAL A 173 -15.11 -5.59 -6.17
CA VAL A 173 -16.18 -4.92 -5.41
C VAL A 173 -17.38 -5.85 -5.25
N GLU A 174 -17.76 -6.58 -6.31
CA GLU A 174 -18.83 -7.57 -6.26
C GLU A 174 -18.54 -8.66 -5.21
N LEU A 175 -17.32 -9.20 -5.21
CA LEU A 175 -16.90 -10.20 -4.21
C LEU A 175 -16.89 -9.67 -2.78
N LEU A 176 -16.53 -8.40 -2.60
CA LEU A 176 -16.43 -7.76 -1.28
C LEU A 176 -17.77 -7.20 -0.78
N GLU A 177 -18.82 -7.20 -1.59
CA GLU A 177 -20.11 -6.58 -1.26
C GLU A 177 -20.69 -7.11 0.05
N THR A 178 -20.55 -8.41 0.31
CA THR A 178 -21.03 -9.04 1.57
C THR A 178 -20.26 -8.56 2.81
N LEU A 179 -19.00 -8.15 2.66
CA LEU A 179 -18.16 -7.64 3.74
C LEU A 179 -18.37 -6.13 3.96
N THR A 180 -18.57 -5.38 2.89
CA THR A 180 -18.68 -3.92 2.92
C THR A 180 -20.07 -3.42 3.28
N LYS A 181 -21.12 -4.19 2.99
CA LYS A 181 -22.52 -3.83 3.35
C LYS A 181 -22.83 -3.82 4.86
N LYS A 182 -22.06 -4.54 5.67
CA LYS A 182 -22.35 -4.71 7.11
C LYS A 182 -21.70 -3.65 8.00
N LYS A 183 -20.59 -3.06 7.58
CA LYS A 183 -19.83 -2.03 8.30
C LYS A 183 -19.05 -1.20 7.29
N ASP A 184 -18.77 0.06 7.64
CA ASP A 184 -17.84 0.88 6.90
C ASP A 184 -16.50 0.16 6.76
N PRO A 185 -15.98 -0.02 5.54
CA PRO A 185 -14.77 -0.78 5.32
C PRO A 185 -13.55 -0.03 5.85
N ILE A 186 -12.79 -0.69 6.71
CA ILE A 186 -11.52 -0.19 7.26
C ILE A 186 -10.39 -1.08 6.74
N PHE A 187 -9.46 -0.51 6.00
CA PHE A 187 -8.31 -1.22 5.45
C PHE A 187 -7.02 -0.86 6.19
N LEU A 188 -6.14 -1.84 6.35
CA LEU A 188 -4.75 -1.63 6.74
C LEU A 188 -3.84 -2.04 5.60
N THR A 189 -3.26 -1.05 4.92
CA THR A 189 -2.32 -1.20 3.81
C THR A 189 -0.90 -1.35 4.35
N TRP A 190 -0.25 -2.47 4.07
CA TRP A 190 1.10 -2.79 4.53
C TRP A 190 1.96 -3.52 3.48
N LEU A 191 1.33 -4.21 2.52
CA LEU A 191 2.04 -4.78 1.38
C LEU A 191 2.55 -3.65 0.46
N PRO A 192 3.66 -3.85 -0.26
CA PRO A 192 4.20 -2.81 -1.12
C PRO A 192 3.22 -2.36 -2.20
N LEU A 193 2.94 -1.06 -2.28
CA LEU A 193 2.06 -0.45 -3.29
C LEU A 193 2.67 -0.53 -4.71
N SER A 194 3.96 -0.77 -4.82
CA SER A 194 4.65 -1.08 -6.09
C SER A 194 4.34 -2.48 -6.62
N HIS A 195 3.67 -3.34 -5.85
CA HIS A 195 3.22 -4.65 -6.29
C HIS A 195 1.80 -4.58 -6.87
N SER A 196 1.55 -5.20 -8.02
CA SER A 196 0.27 -5.15 -8.74
C SER A 196 -0.94 -5.49 -7.86
N TYR A 197 -0.81 -6.45 -6.95
CA TYR A 197 -1.89 -6.86 -6.05
C TYR A 197 -2.31 -5.72 -5.11
N GLU A 198 -1.39 -5.17 -4.33
CA GLU A 198 -1.71 -4.09 -3.38
C GLU A 198 -2.05 -2.78 -4.12
N HIS A 199 -1.43 -2.53 -5.28
CA HIS A 199 -1.77 -1.41 -6.14
C HIS A 199 -3.25 -1.46 -6.58
N THR A 200 -3.73 -2.62 -7.02
CA THR A 200 -5.17 -2.81 -7.36
C THR A 200 -6.06 -2.61 -6.13
N VAL A 201 -5.65 -3.10 -4.96
CA VAL A 201 -6.41 -2.92 -3.71
C VAL A 201 -6.60 -1.45 -3.36
N GLN A 202 -5.63 -0.57 -3.67
CA GLN A 202 -5.79 0.88 -3.46
C GLN A 202 -6.98 1.46 -4.24
N PHE A 203 -7.19 1.04 -5.46
CA PHE A 203 -8.36 1.49 -6.25
C PHE A 203 -9.67 0.92 -5.71
N ILE A 204 -9.67 -0.32 -5.22
CA ILE A 204 -10.83 -0.91 -4.56
C ILE A 204 -11.21 -0.09 -3.32
N GLN A 205 -10.24 0.31 -2.51
CA GLN A 205 -10.45 1.15 -1.32
C GLN A 205 -11.12 2.48 -1.66
N ILE A 206 -10.77 3.09 -2.80
CA ILE A 206 -11.41 4.32 -3.30
C ILE A 206 -12.87 4.05 -3.66
N ILE A 207 -13.13 2.99 -4.42
CA ILE A 207 -14.48 2.69 -4.93
C ILE A 207 -15.46 2.40 -3.79
N VAL A 208 -15.01 1.67 -2.76
CA VAL A 208 -15.85 1.35 -1.59
C VAL A 208 -15.87 2.46 -0.54
N GLY A 209 -15.19 3.58 -0.77
CA GLY A 209 -15.13 4.71 0.17
C GLY A 209 -14.49 4.37 1.50
N ALA A 210 -13.51 3.47 1.53
CA ALA A 210 -12.93 2.92 2.75
C ALA A 210 -12.19 3.95 3.60
N GLU A 211 -12.18 3.74 4.92
CA GLU A 211 -11.14 4.29 5.78
C GLU A 211 -9.85 3.48 5.59
N VAL A 212 -8.74 4.15 5.27
CA VAL A 212 -7.48 3.48 4.93
C VAL A 212 -6.37 3.91 5.87
N PHE A 213 -5.78 2.95 6.53
CA PHE A 213 -4.59 3.12 7.36
C PHE A 213 -3.36 2.56 6.63
N TYR A 214 -2.29 3.34 6.58
CA TYR A 214 -0.98 2.86 6.13
C TYR A 214 -0.15 2.45 7.33
N ALA A 215 0.34 1.22 7.35
CA ALA A 215 1.19 0.70 8.41
C ALA A 215 2.50 1.50 8.49
N GLU A 216 3.02 1.67 9.70
CA GLU A 216 4.25 2.40 9.95
C GLU A 216 5.47 1.61 9.43
N SER A 217 5.53 0.33 9.77
CA SER A 217 6.53 -0.63 9.31
C SER A 217 6.05 -2.06 9.50
N LEU A 218 6.78 -3.03 8.92
CA LEU A 218 6.48 -4.45 9.09
C LEU A 218 6.65 -4.92 10.56
N GLU A 219 7.63 -4.37 11.28
CA GLU A 219 7.89 -4.69 12.69
C GLU A 219 6.72 -4.26 13.57
N LYS A 220 6.09 -3.13 13.24
CA LYS A 220 4.96 -2.55 13.98
C LYS A 220 3.59 -3.02 13.50
N LEU A 221 3.54 -3.92 12.53
CA LEU A 221 2.28 -4.33 11.90
C LEU A 221 1.24 -4.83 12.91
N ILE A 222 1.63 -5.64 13.90
CA ILE A 222 0.72 -6.15 14.94
C ILE A 222 0.13 -5.01 15.79
N SER A 223 0.97 -4.05 16.22
CA SER A 223 0.49 -2.88 16.96
C SER A 223 -0.39 -1.99 16.08
N ASN A 224 -0.05 -1.83 14.80
CA ASN A 224 -0.85 -1.09 13.85
C ASN A 224 -2.22 -1.74 13.61
N MET A 225 -2.31 -3.08 13.55
CA MET A 225 -3.58 -3.80 13.52
C MET A 225 -4.46 -3.49 14.74
N SER A 226 -3.86 -3.43 15.93
CA SER A 226 -4.58 -3.11 17.17
C SER A 226 -5.13 -1.67 17.18
N ILE A 227 -4.42 -0.74 16.53
CA ILE A 227 -4.84 0.68 16.41
C ILE A 227 -5.91 0.84 15.33
N ALA A 228 -5.66 0.33 14.12
CA ALA A 228 -6.55 0.48 12.98
C ALA A 228 -7.82 -0.37 13.12
N LYS A 229 -7.75 -1.53 13.78
CA LYS A 229 -8.85 -2.52 13.88
C LYS A 229 -9.49 -2.80 12.52
N PRO A 230 -8.70 -3.19 11.50
CA PRO A 230 -9.19 -3.29 10.14
C PRO A 230 -10.31 -4.32 10.03
N THR A 231 -11.30 -4.04 9.19
CA THR A 231 -12.33 -5.00 8.80
C THR A 231 -11.86 -5.85 7.63
N ILE A 232 -10.94 -5.32 6.82
CA ILE A 232 -10.34 -5.98 5.67
C ILE A 232 -8.83 -5.71 5.67
N MET A 233 -8.04 -6.76 5.47
CA MET A 233 -6.59 -6.66 5.32
C MET A 233 -6.12 -7.69 4.29
N THR A 234 -5.36 -7.23 3.32
CA THR A 234 -4.68 -8.09 2.37
C THR A 234 -3.45 -8.71 3.03
N ALA A 235 -3.20 -9.98 2.78
CA ALA A 235 -2.04 -10.66 3.33
C ALA A 235 -1.57 -11.80 2.42
N VAL A 236 -0.28 -12.13 2.51
CA VAL A 236 0.35 -13.23 1.79
C VAL A 236 0.57 -14.42 2.72
N PRO A 237 0.63 -15.67 2.21
CA PRO A 237 0.79 -16.87 3.05
C PRO A 237 1.93 -16.80 4.04
N ARG A 238 3.07 -16.24 3.63
CA ARG A 238 4.25 -16.07 4.49
C ARG A 238 3.98 -15.21 5.73
N PHE A 239 3.07 -14.24 5.64
CA PHE A 239 2.66 -13.43 6.79
C PHE A 239 2.03 -14.30 7.87
N TYR A 240 1.08 -15.14 7.49
CA TYR A 240 0.38 -16.04 8.43
C TYR A 240 1.35 -17.06 9.07
N GLN A 241 2.28 -17.60 8.29
CA GLN A 241 3.32 -18.51 8.80
C GLN A 241 4.20 -17.82 9.84
N ASN A 242 4.67 -16.60 9.56
CA ASN A 242 5.48 -15.83 10.48
C ASN A 242 4.71 -15.43 11.75
N LEU A 243 3.45 -15.03 11.60
CA LEU A 243 2.57 -14.69 12.72
C LEU A 243 2.34 -15.90 13.61
N PHE A 244 2.00 -17.05 13.02
CA PHE A 244 1.82 -18.31 13.74
C PHE A 244 3.08 -18.71 14.52
N THR A 245 4.25 -18.64 13.89
CA THR A 245 5.53 -18.93 14.53
C THR A 245 5.79 -18.00 15.71
N LYS A 246 5.63 -16.69 15.55
CA LYS A 246 5.82 -15.70 16.62
C LYS A 246 4.86 -15.92 17.80
N ILE A 247 3.59 -16.22 17.51
CA ILE A 247 2.60 -16.51 18.56
C ILE A 247 3.00 -17.76 19.35
N ASN A 248 3.34 -18.85 18.66
CA ASN A 248 3.76 -20.09 19.32
C ASN A 248 5.02 -19.90 20.16
N MET A 249 6.05 -19.21 19.63
CA MET A 249 7.25 -18.88 20.42
C MET A 249 6.92 -18.09 21.69
N ASN A 250 5.96 -17.16 21.61
CA ASN A 250 5.51 -16.42 22.80
C ASN A 250 4.76 -17.31 23.79
N PHE A 251 3.98 -18.27 23.31
CA PHE A 251 3.29 -19.25 24.15
C PHE A 251 4.27 -20.20 24.84
N GLU A 252 5.32 -20.63 24.15
CA GLU A 252 6.36 -21.50 24.71
C GLU A 252 7.16 -20.83 25.83
N LYS A 253 7.36 -19.54 25.76
CA LYS A 253 8.05 -18.75 26.81
C LYS A 253 7.23 -18.62 28.10
N GLN A 254 5.92 -18.88 28.07
CA GLN A 254 5.09 -18.80 29.27
C GLN A 254 5.32 -20.00 30.19
N LYS A 255 5.19 -19.79 31.50
CA LYS A 255 5.41 -20.81 32.54
C LYS A 255 4.19 -20.95 33.48
N GLY A 256 4.14 -22.01 34.24
CA GLY A 256 3.14 -22.22 35.31
C GLY A 256 1.69 -22.28 34.78
N ILE A 257 0.78 -21.68 35.53
CA ILE A 257 -0.66 -21.69 35.26
C ILE A 257 -0.99 -21.08 33.90
N LYS A 258 -0.26 -20.06 33.48
CA LYS A 258 -0.48 -19.38 32.21
C LYS A 258 -0.20 -20.30 31.02
N LYS A 259 0.86 -21.10 31.07
CA LYS A 259 1.15 -22.10 30.03
C LYS A 259 0.06 -23.19 29.97
N LYS A 260 -0.41 -23.65 31.15
CA LYS A 260 -1.49 -24.64 31.22
C LYS A 260 -2.78 -24.13 30.60
N LEU A 261 -3.14 -22.86 30.88
CA LEU A 261 -4.35 -22.22 30.32
C LEU A 261 -4.24 -22.05 28.79
N ILE A 262 -3.07 -21.65 28.29
CA ILE A 262 -2.82 -21.52 26.84
C ILE A 262 -2.98 -22.89 26.15
N ASN A 263 -2.39 -23.94 26.70
CA ASN A 263 -2.50 -25.29 26.13
C ASN A 263 -3.95 -25.78 26.11
N GLN A 264 -4.71 -25.53 27.17
CA GLN A 264 -6.15 -25.83 27.20
C GLN A 264 -6.92 -25.02 26.13
N THR A 265 -6.64 -23.74 25.99
CA THR A 265 -7.24 -22.88 24.97
C THR A 265 -6.99 -23.40 23.55
N LEU A 266 -5.74 -23.80 23.25
CA LEU A 266 -5.38 -24.38 21.94
C LEU A 266 -6.09 -25.71 21.67
N ASN A 267 -6.18 -26.58 22.69
CA ASN A 267 -6.86 -27.87 22.55
C ASN A 267 -8.38 -27.70 22.35
N LEU A 268 -9.02 -26.81 23.09
CA LEU A 268 -10.42 -26.47 22.92
C LEU A 268 -10.70 -25.85 21.53
N GLY A 269 -9.82 -24.94 21.08
CA GLY A 269 -9.89 -24.38 19.75
C GLY A 269 -9.83 -25.43 18.64
N LYS A 270 -8.94 -26.44 18.77
CA LYS A 270 -8.85 -27.58 17.84
C LYS A 270 -10.14 -28.44 17.82
N LYS A 271 -10.76 -28.67 18.97
CA LYS A 271 -12.04 -29.40 19.07
C LYS A 271 -13.17 -28.63 18.39
N ILE A 272 -13.28 -27.32 18.65
CA ILE A 272 -14.29 -26.45 18.04
C ILE A 272 -14.15 -26.43 16.51
N LEU A 273 -12.92 -26.30 15.99
CA LEU A 273 -12.65 -26.32 14.54
C LEU A 273 -13.05 -27.66 13.91
N LYS A 274 -12.91 -28.78 14.65
CA LYS A 274 -13.35 -30.12 14.20
C LYS A 274 -14.85 -30.34 14.42
N LYS A 275 -15.63 -29.36 14.83
CA LYS A 275 -17.06 -29.43 15.16
C LYS A 275 -17.37 -30.54 16.22
N GLN A 276 -16.44 -30.80 17.13
CA GLN A 276 -16.63 -31.72 18.25
C GLN A 276 -17.39 -31.05 19.38
N GLU A 277 -18.32 -31.74 20.01
CA GLU A 277 -19.04 -31.22 21.16
C GLU A 277 -18.11 -31.06 22.38
N LEU A 278 -18.28 -29.94 23.06
CA LEU A 278 -17.60 -29.66 24.32
C LEU A 278 -18.46 -30.14 25.49
N ASN A 279 -17.88 -30.84 26.44
CA ASN A 279 -18.52 -31.18 27.70
C ASN A 279 -18.69 -29.90 28.59
N LEU A 280 -19.42 -30.03 29.71
CA LEU A 280 -19.77 -28.89 30.56
C LEU A 280 -18.54 -28.17 31.13
N SER A 281 -17.53 -28.92 31.59
CA SER A 281 -16.27 -28.36 32.10
C SER A 281 -15.47 -27.65 31.02
N GLU A 282 -15.45 -28.19 29.80
CA GLU A 282 -14.80 -27.58 28.63
C GLU A 282 -15.50 -26.29 28.20
N LYS A 283 -16.83 -26.21 28.28
CA LYS A 283 -17.60 -24.97 28.02
C LYS A 283 -17.24 -23.88 29.01
N ILE A 284 -17.10 -24.20 30.30
CA ILE A 284 -16.69 -23.23 31.35
C ILE A 284 -15.25 -22.74 31.07
N ILE A 285 -14.34 -23.67 30.82
CA ILE A 285 -12.95 -23.35 30.49
C ILE A 285 -12.87 -22.51 29.21
N ASN A 286 -13.65 -22.85 28.18
CA ASN A 286 -13.68 -22.06 26.93
C ASN A 286 -14.14 -20.61 27.17
N PHE A 287 -15.15 -20.41 27.99
CA PHE A 287 -15.62 -19.08 28.39
C PHE A 287 -14.53 -18.27 29.10
N LEU A 288 -13.77 -18.90 30.02
CA LEU A 288 -12.63 -18.27 30.67
C LEU A 288 -11.50 -17.95 29.69
N CYS A 289 -11.20 -18.87 28.79
CA CYS A 289 -10.21 -18.69 27.74
C CYS A 289 -10.56 -17.56 26.77
N GLU A 290 -11.82 -17.40 26.41
CA GLU A 290 -12.28 -16.28 25.59
C GLU A 290 -12.04 -14.92 26.25
N LYS A 291 -12.27 -14.83 27.55
CA LYS A 291 -12.03 -13.58 28.32
C LYS A 291 -10.55 -13.27 28.60
N LEU A 292 -9.72 -14.27 28.81
CA LEU A 292 -8.37 -14.11 29.34
C LEU A 292 -7.26 -14.30 28.30
N VAL A 293 -7.51 -15.03 27.23
CA VAL A 293 -6.48 -15.45 26.25
C VAL A 293 -6.80 -14.96 24.83
N ARG A 294 -8.08 -14.89 24.44
CA ARG A 294 -8.50 -14.53 23.08
C ARG A 294 -8.83 -13.03 22.90
N LYS A 295 -8.69 -12.25 23.96
CA LYS A 295 -8.69 -10.80 23.89
C LYS A 295 -7.26 -10.35 23.58
#